data_a67a1f61236fd8022bfd5a1517e5df1c
#
_entry.id   a67a1f61236fd8022bfd5a1517e5df1c
#
_cell.length_a   1.000
_cell.length_b   1.000
_cell.length_c   1.000
_cell.angle_alpha   90.00
_cell.angle_beta   90.00
_cell.angle_gamma   90.00
#
_symmetry.space_group_name_H-M   'P 1'
#
loop_
_entity.id
_entity.type
_entity.pdbx_description
1 polymer ?
#
loop_
_entity_poly.entity_id
_entity_poly.type
_entity_poly.pdbx_seq_one_letter_code
_entity_poly.pdbx_strand_id
1 'polypeptide(L)'
;NFIKHALEDDSDMIAGMMGMHASFTISDETMALCNELKPEGVGYHIHVAEGIYDLHQCLKEHGKRIVDRLHDWNILGPKTLLGHCIYVNEHEMDLIKDTDTMVVHNPESNMGNACGCPPTMRMVQKGILTGLGTDGYTHDMMESWKVANVLHKHSLCDPNAAWGEVPQMLFEGNAKIANRYFKKQLGVLKEGAAAADVIIVNYNPLTPMNESNINGHLMFGVNGSMVQTTVCNGKVLMKDREVLVCDEAKVMADCRQAAKELAEDINS
;
A
#
# COMPACT_ATOMS: atom_id res chain seq x y z
N ASN A 1 -12.63 -8.20 16.72
CA ASN A 1 -12.69 -9.65 16.47
C ASN A 1 -11.66 -10.10 15.42
N PHE A 2 -11.60 -9.48 14.19
CA PHE A 2 -10.66 -9.90 13.14
C PHE A 2 -9.20 -9.85 13.57
N ILE A 3 -8.75 -8.76 14.19
CA ILE A 3 -7.35 -8.61 14.65
C ILE A 3 -6.97 -9.73 15.65
N LYS A 4 -7.87 -10.07 16.58
CA LYS A 4 -7.63 -11.17 17.52
C LYS A 4 -7.48 -12.50 16.79
N HIS A 5 -8.38 -12.78 15.82
CA HIS A 5 -8.29 -13.96 14.97
C HIS A 5 -6.96 -14.01 14.20
N ALA A 6 -6.55 -12.88 13.59
CA ALA A 6 -5.29 -12.80 12.86
C ALA A 6 -4.04 -12.99 13.75
N LEU A 7 -4.10 -12.58 15.03
CA LEU A 7 -3.03 -12.81 15.99
C LEU A 7 -2.94 -14.28 16.47
N GLU A 8 -4.05 -15.01 16.44
CA GLU A 8 -4.15 -16.43 16.80
C GLU A 8 -3.85 -17.36 15.61
N ASP A 9 -3.77 -16.82 14.40
CA ASP A 9 -3.50 -17.60 13.19
C ASP A 9 -2.02 -18.00 13.07
N ASP A 10 -1.76 -19.30 12.97
CA ASP A 10 -0.43 -19.86 12.82
C ASP A 10 -0.01 -20.12 11.36
N SER A 11 -0.91 -19.89 10.40
CA SER A 11 -0.63 -20.13 8.97
C SER A 11 0.39 -19.15 8.38
N ASP A 12 0.56 -17.99 9.01
CA ASP A 12 1.33 -16.84 8.50
C ASP A 12 0.80 -16.30 7.15
N MET A 13 -0.51 -16.48 6.92
CA MET A 13 -1.21 -16.02 5.71
C MET A 13 -2.05 -14.77 5.94
N ILE A 14 -2.33 -14.42 7.18
CA ILE A 14 -3.12 -13.25 7.56
C ILE A 14 -2.43 -12.45 8.66
N ALA A 15 -2.60 -11.14 8.60
CA ALA A 15 -2.20 -10.22 9.65
C ALA A 15 -3.28 -9.14 9.80
N GLY A 16 -3.33 -8.46 10.94
CA GLY A 16 -4.34 -7.46 11.23
C GLY A 16 -3.76 -6.14 11.71
N MET A 17 -4.39 -5.04 11.31
CA MET A 17 -4.10 -3.69 11.76
C MET A 17 -5.38 -3.03 12.27
N MET A 18 -5.27 -2.02 13.14
CA MET A 18 -6.40 -1.17 13.51
C MET A 18 -6.68 -0.20 12.35
N GLY A 19 -7.73 -0.50 11.58
CA GLY A 19 -8.15 0.35 10.46
C GLY A 19 -8.84 1.61 10.97
N MET A 20 -8.40 2.76 10.46
CA MET A 20 -9.02 4.07 10.69
C MET A 20 -9.23 4.73 9.32
N HIS A 21 -10.23 5.61 9.19
CA HIS A 21 -10.47 6.27 7.91
C HIS A 21 -9.48 7.42 7.67
N ALA A 22 -9.76 8.62 8.18
CA ALA A 22 -8.91 9.78 8.01
C ALA A 22 -9.10 10.77 9.17
N SER A 23 -8.15 11.68 9.39
CA SER A 23 -8.17 12.64 10.50
C SER A 23 -9.49 13.41 10.57
N PHE A 24 -10.03 13.86 9.43
CA PHE A 24 -11.24 14.68 9.37
C PHE A 24 -12.55 13.93 9.61
N THR A 25 -12.54 12.60 9.64
CA THR A 25 -13.74 11.78 9.90
C THR A 25 -13.71 11.10 11.27
N ILE A 26 -12.65 11.30 12.05
CA ILE A 26 -12.45 10.61 13.32
C ILE A 26 -12.37 11.62 14.44
N SER A 27 -13.33 11.56 15.36
CA SER A 27 -13.32 12.39 16.59
C SER A 27 -12.25 11.92 17.56
N ASP A 28 -11.94 12.77 18.54
CA ASP A 28 -10.98 12.45 19.59
C ASP A 28 -11.47 11.30 20.48
N GLU A 29 -12.80 11.18 20.69
CA GLU A 29 -13.40 10.04 21.40
C GLU A 29 -13.19 8.73 20.62
N THR A 30 -13.31 8.78 19.29
CA THR A 30 -13.05 7.59 18.44
C THR A 30 -11.58 7.23 18.46
N MET A 31 -10.66 8.20 18.46
CA MET A 31 -9.21 7.91 18.60
C MET A 31 -8.89 7.29 19.96
N ALA A 32 -9.49 7.80 21.05
CA ALA A 32 -9.34 7.24 22.39
C ALA A 32 -9.83 5.77 22.43
N LEU A 33 -11.01 5.51 21.85
CA LEU A 33 -11.58 4.16 21.80
C LEU A 33 -10.72 3.20 20.94
N CYS A 34 -10.18 3.66 19.82
CA CYS A 34 -9.27 2.86 19.00
C CYS A 34 -7.99 2.51 19.77
N ASN A 35 -7.43 3.46 20.53
CA ASN A 35 -6.28 3.20 21.39
C ASN A 35 -6.58 2.18 22.50
N GLU A 36 -7.77 2.28 23.13
CA GLU A 36 -8.19 1.34 24.17
C GLU A 36 -8.40 -0.08 23.62
N LEU A 37 -9.04 -0.21 22.44
CA LEU A 37 -9.42 -1.49 21.86
C LEU A 37 -8.30 -2.18 21.08
N LYS A 38 -7.26 -1.44 20.69
CA LYS A 38 -6.15 -1.96 19.88
C LYS A 38 -5.30 -2.93 20.71
N PRO A 39 -5.13 -4.18 20.27
CA PRO A 39 -4.22 -5.11 20.93
C PRO A 39 -2.78 -4.60 20.94
N GLU A 40 -2.03 -4.99 21.96
CA GLU A 40 -0.59 -4.70 22.05
C GLU A 40 0.16 -5.27 20.84
N GLY A 41 1.16 -4.55 20.34
CA GLY A 41 1.97 -4.96 19.20
C GLY A 41 1.30 -4.79 17.82
N VAL A 42 0.05 -4.31 17.77
CA VAL A 42 -0.68 -3.96 16.53
C VAL A 42 -0.52 -2.49 16.21
N GLY A 43 -0.34 -2.16 14.95
CA GLY A 43 -0.29 -0.78 14.45
C GLY A 43 -1.62 -0.33 13.84
N TYR A 44 -1.60 0.87 13.29
CA TYR A 44 -2.74 1.50 12.63
C TYR A 44 -2.56 1.54 11.13
N HIS A 45 -3.68 1.61 10.40
CA HIS A 45 -3.73 1.95 8.98
C HIS A 45 -4.73 3.09 8.78
N ILE A 46 -4.27 4.23 8.28
CA ILE A 46 -5.06 5.47 8.18
C ILE A 46 -4.64 6.27 6.95
N HIS A 47 -5.61 6.94 6.28
CA HIS A 47 -5.34 7.94 5.25
C HIS A 47 -4.88 9.24 5.91
N VAL A 48 -3.80 9.83 5.38
CA VAL A 48 -3.16 11.02 5.98
C VAL A 48 -2.89 12.07 4.94
N ALA A 49 -3.44 13.25 5.17
CA ALA A 49 -3.18 14.43 4.34
C ALA A 49 -3.32 14.15 2.83
N GLU A 50 -4.33 13.37 2.45
CA GLU A 50 -4.63 13.05 1.06
C GLU A 50 -5.12 14.28 0.31
N GLY A 51 -6.16 14.94 0.82
CA GLY A 51 -6.69 16.17 0.26
C GLY A 51 -6.27 17.39 1.06
N ILE A 52 -6.15 18.55 0.38
CA ILE A 52 -5.88 19.83 1.06
C ILE A 52 -6.97 20.15 2.09
N TYR A 53 -8.18 19.69 1.88
CA TYR A 53 -9.30 19.84 2.79
C TYR A 53 -9.05 19.18 4.15
N ASP A 54 -8.50 17.95 4.17
CA ASP A 54 -8.13 17.24 5.40
C ASP A 54 -7.16 18.07 6.25
N LEU A 55 -6.13 18.64 5.62
CA LEU A 55 -5.19 19.53 6.29
C LEU A 55 -5.88 20.79 6.86
N HIS A 56 -6.70 21.47 6.05
CA HIS A 56 -7.36 22.70 6.48
C HIS A 56 -8.35 22.46 7.62
N GLN A 57 -9.09 21.36 7.57
CA GLN A 57 -10.00 21.00 8.65
C GLN A 57 -9.25 20.69 9.95
N CYS A 58 -8.18 19.91 9.90
CA CYS A 58 -7.37 19.57 11.05
C CYS A 58 -6.78 20.84 11.71
N LEU A 59 -6.26 21.76 10.91
CA LEU A 59 -5.78 23.05 11.40
C LEU A 59 -6.89 23.88 12.06
N LYS A 60 -8.09 23.92 11.47
CA LYS A 60 -9.23 24.68 11.98
C LYS A 60 -9.77 24.10 13.28
N GLU A 61 -9.93 22.78 13.37
CA GLU A 61 -10.62 22.11 14.49
C GLU A 61 -9.68 21.79 15.64
N HIS A 62 -8.42 21.45 15.33
CA HIS A 62 -7.45 20.98 16.33
C HIS A 62 -6.24 21.91 16.51
N GLY A 63 -6.09 22.96 15.69
CA GLY A 63 -4.95 23.89 15.73
C GLY A 63 -3.61 23.24 15.38
N LYS A 64 -3.61 22.05 14.79
CA LYS A 64 -2.45 21.21 14.48
C LYS A 64 -2.52 20.66 13.08
N ARG A 65 -1.37 20.28 12.53
CA ARG A 65 -1.31 19.50 11.31
C ARG A 65 -1.65 18.03 11.59
N ILE A 66 -1.91 17.27 10.56
CA ILE A 66 -2.48 15.92 10.70
C ILE A 66 -1.50 14.95 11.39
N VAL A 67 -0.23 14.95 11.00
CA VAL A 67 0.77 14.04 11.60
C VAL A 67 1.07 14.44 13.04
N ASP A 68 1.07 15.75 13.37
CA ASP A 68 1.19 16.23 14.76
C ASP A 68 0.03 15.71 15.62
N ARG A 69 -1.22 15.78 15.10
CA ARG A 69 -2.39 15.25 15.81
C ARG A 69 -2.27 13.74 16.04
N LEU A 70 -1.87 12.99 15.02
CA LEU A 70 -1.69 11.54 15.15
C LEU A 70 -0.56 11.16 16.12
N HIS A 71 0.52 11.96 16.15
CA HIS A 71 1.60 11.81 17.12
C HIS A 71 1.11 12.00 18.56
N ASP A 72 0.33 13.05 18.83
CA ASP A 72 -0.22 13.32 20.15
C ASP A 72 -1.15 12.20 20.66
N TRP A 73 -1.84 11.53 19.75
CA TRP A 73 -2.69 10.38 20.04
C TRP A 73 -1.94 9.03 20.06
N ASN A 74 -0.60 9.01 19.98
CA ASN A 74 0.22 7.79 19.93
C ASN A 74 -0.20 6.82 18.82
N ILE A 75 -0.65 7.34 17.67
CA ILE A 75 -1.02 6.55 16.49
C ILE A 75 0.22 6.15 15.69
N LEU A 76 1.26 7.01 15.67
CA LEU A 76 2.49 6.76 14.93
C LEU A 76 3.30 5.63 15.57
N GLY A 77 4.11 4.95 14.77
CA GLY A 77 5.00 3.89 15.24
C GLY A 77 5.36 2.86 14.18
N PRO A 78 6.25 1.91 14.50
CA PRO A 78 6.87 1.01 13.52
C PRO A 78 5.89 0.03 12.85
N LYS A 79 4.69 -0.14 13.37
CA LYS A 79 3.63 -0.96 12.76
C LYS A 79 2.44 -0.12 12.28
N THR A 80 2.59 1.19 12.16
CA THR A 80 1.57 2.07 11.60
C THR A 80 1.87 2.39 10.15
N LEU A 81 0.84 2.34 9.31
CA LEU A 81 0.88 2.59 7.88
C LEU A 81 0.02 3.81 7.55
N LEU A 82 0.65 4.85 6.99
CA LEU A 82 0.01 6.07 6.55
C LEU A 82 -0.20 6.02 5.03
N GLY A 83 -1.46 6.13 4.60
CA GLY A 83 -1.78 6.26 3.18
C GLY A 83 -1.55 7.68 2.68
N HIS A 84 -1.08 7.82 1.44
CA HIS A 84 -0.95 9.06 0.64
C HIS A 84 0.10 10.05 1.12
N CYS A 85 -0.08 10.72 2.26
CA CYS A 85 0.83 11.75 2.80
C CYS A 85 1.17 12.86 1.78
N ILE A 86 0.15 13.37 1.04
CA ILE A 86 0.36 14.36 -0.03
C ILE A 86 0.71 15.73 0.54
N TYR A 87 -0.05 16.21 1.52
CA TYR A 87 0.08 17.56 2.07
C TYR A 87 0.86 17.60 3.39
N VAL A 88 1.87 16.72 3.54
CA VAL A 88 2.79 16.77 4.68
C VAL A 88 3.95 17.73 4.43
N ASN A 89 4.49 18.31 5.49
CA ASN A 89 5.66 19.19 5.44
C ASN A 89 6.94 18.50 5.98
N GLU A 90 8.08 19.22 5.99
CA GLU A 90 9.36 18.68 6.47
C GLU A 90 9.32 18.21 7.92
N HIS A 91 8.64 18.98 8.81
CA HIS A 91 8.48 18.61 10.22
C HIS A 91 7.67 17.32 10.37
N GLU A 92 6.54 17.19 9.65
CA GLU A 92 5.73 15.98 9.68
C GLU A 92 6.49 14.76 9.13
N MET A 93 7.30 14.95 8.09
CA MET A 93 8.19 13.89 7.59
C MET A 93 9.26 13.50 8.63
N ASP A 94 9.78 14.44 9.42
CA ASP A 94 10.71 14.13 10.52
C ASP A 94 10.01 13.31 11.60
N LEU A 95 8.79 13.67 12.02
CA LEU A 95 7.98 12.86 12.96
C LEU A 95 7.72 11.44 12.45
N ILE A 96 7.34 11.30 11.17
CA ILE A 96 7.13 9.99 10.54
C ILE A 96 8.41 9.14 10.62
N LYS A 97 9.56 9.74 10.30
CA LYS A 97 10.86 9.08 10.36
C LYS A 97 11.26 8.70 11.79
N ASP A 98 11.17 9.64 12.73
CA ASP A 98 11.63 9.46 14.11
C ASP A 98 10.80 8.42 14.87
N THR A 99 9.54 8.26 14.50
CA THR A 99 8.65 7.20 15.03
C THR A 99 8.73 5.89 14.25
N ASP A 100 9.59 5.80 13.23
CA ASP A 100 9.71 4.64 12.34
C ASP A 100 8.37 4.22 11.70
N THR A 101 7.49 5.21 11.46
CA THR A 101 6.19 5.01 10.82
C THR A 101 6.35 4.83 9.31
N MET A 102 5.51 3.98 8.71
CA MET A 102 5.57 3.64 7.30
C MET A 102 4.60 4.48 6.47
N VAL A 103 4.95 4.71 5.20
CA VAL A 103 4.09 5.43 4.24
C VAL A 103 3.83 4.55 3.02
N VAL A 104 2.61 4.62 2.46
CA VAL A 104 2.26 4.01 1.16
C VAL A 104 1.79 5.08 0.19
N HIS A 105 2.47 5.13 -0.96
CA HIS A 105 2.13 5.99 -2.08
C HIS A 105 1.15 5.29 -3.01
N ASN A 106 0.01 5.92 -3.30
CA ASN A 106 -1.06 5.40 -4.16
C ASN A 106 -1.25 6.30 -5.39
N PRO A 107 -0.41 6.16 -6.43
CA PRO A 107 -0.31 7.15 -7.50
C PRO A 107 -1.60 7.32 -8.31
N GLU A 108 -2.27 6.23 -8.71
CA GLU A 108 -3.51 6.30 -9.48
C GLU A 108 -4.64 6.96 -8.72
N SER A 109 -4.80 6.60 -7.44
CA SER A 109 -5.80 7.20 -6.57
C SER A 109 -5.56 8.70 -6.39
N ASN A 110 -4.31 9.08 -6.10
CA ASN A 110 -3.94 10.49 -5.94
C ASN A 110 -4.26 11.33 -7.19
N MET A 111 -4.01 10.77 -8.38
CA MET A 111 -4.31 11.42 -9.65
C MET A 111 -5.81 11.40 -9.97
N GLY A 112 -6.46 10.25 -9.81
CA GLY A 112 -7.87 10.07 -10.14
C GLY A 112 -8.80 10.90 -9.25
N ASN A 113 -8.44 11.07 -7.98
CA ASN A 113 -9.13 11.95 -7.03
C ASN A 113 -8.67 13.42 -7.12
N ALA A 114 -7.74 13.73 -8.03
CA ALA A 114 -7.17 15.07 -8.22
C ALA A 114 -6.56 15.66 -6.92
N CYS A 115 -6.02 14.80 -6.04
CA CYS A 115 -5.47 15.21 -4.75
C CYS A 115 -4.07 15.83 -4.85
N GLY A 116 -3.30 15.48 -5.88
CA GLY A 116 -1.95 15.99 -6.09
C GLY A 116 -0.86 14.92 -6.03
N CYS A 117 0.39 15.37 -5.95
CA CYS A 117 1.57 14.51 -5.91
C CYS A 117 2.26 14.63 -4.53
N PRO A 118 2.43 13.53 -3.78
CA PRO A 118 3.12 13.57 -2.49
C PRO A 118 4.62 13.82 -2.65
N PRO A 119 5.30 14.34 -1.61
CA PRO A 119 6.75 14.52 -1.62
C PRO A 119 7.51 13.18 -1.42
N THR A 120 7.06 12.11 -2.11
CA THR A 120 7.54 10.73 -1.90
C THR A 120 9.04 10.59 -2.17
N MET A 121 9.57 11.26 -3.20
CA MET A 121 11.01 11.25 -3.48
C MET A 121 11.80 11.82 -2.29
N ARG A 122 11.28 12.87 -1.66
CA ARG A 122 11.88 13.45 -0.45
C ARG A 122 11.80 12.52 0.75
N MET A 123 10.67 11.80 0.91
CA MET A 123 10.51 10.80 1.97
C MET A 123 11.54 9.67 1.84
N VAL A 124 11.71 9.12 0.63
CA VAL A 124 12.73 8.09 0.36
C VAL A 124 14.14 8.61 0.65
N GLN A 125 14.47 9.84 0.23
CA GLN A 125 15.78 10.48 0.53
C GLN A 125 16.00 10.67 2.04
N LYS A 126 14.95 10.97 2.82
CA LYS A 126 15.03 11.07 4.28
C LYS A 126 15.17 9.69 4.95
N GLY A 127 15.02 8.59 4.22
CA GLY A 127 15.05 7.23 4.76
C GLY A 127 13.77 6.80 5.45
N ILE A 128 12.64 7.44 5.16
CA ILE A 128 11.31 6.98 5.58
C ILE A 128 10.99 5.69 4.82
N LEU A 129 10.55 4.64 5.51
CA LEU A 129 10.12 3.42 4.86
C LEU A 129 8.83 3.67 4.08
N THR A 130 8.97 3.71 2.76
CA THR A 130 7.90 4.03 1.83
C THR A 130 7.66 2.86 0.89
N GLY A 131 6.40 2.46 0.76
CA GLY A 131 5.92 1.45 -0.18
C GLY A 131 5.07 2.05 -1.30
N LEU A 132 4.75 1.22 -2.29
CA LEU A 132 3.84 1.51 -3.38
C LEU A 132 2.54 0.73 -3.20
N GLY A 133 1.42 1.40 -3.35
CA GLY A 133 0.08 0.83 -3.23
C GLY A 133 -0.80 1.17 -4.43
N THR A 134 -1.99 0.61 -4.45
CA THR A 134 -2.97 0.75 -5.53
C THR A 134 -4.22 1.51 -5.13
N ASP A 135 -4.53 1.53 -3.82
CA ASP A 135 -5.84 1.98 -3.34
C ASP A 135 -6.99 1.26 -4.08
N GLY A 136 -8.10 1.91 -4.33
CA GLY A 136 -9.25 1.36 -5.06
C GLY A 136 -9.20 1.51 -6.60
N TYR A 137 -8.08 1.95 -7.18
CA TYR A 137 -7.99 2.28 -8.61
C TYR A 137 -7.55 1.11 -9.50
N THR A 138 -6.59 0.33 -9.05
CA THR A 138 -6.09 -0.81 -9.83
C THR A 138 -5.75 -1.99 -8.93
N HIS A 139 -5.61 -3.18 -9.51
CA HIS A 139 -5.05 -4.36 -8.86
C HIS A 139 -3.69 -4.75 -9.47
N ASP A 140 -3.13 -3.90 -10.34
CA ASP A 140 -1.89 -4.14 -11.07
C ASP A 140 -0.75 -3.26 -10.54
N MET A 141 0.14 -3.85 -9.74
CA MET A 141 1.30 -3.15 -9.19
C MET A 141 2.30 -2.69 -10.25
N MET A 142 2.31 -3.29 -11.46
CA MET A 142 3.15 -2.83 -12.57
C MET A 142 2.57 -1.54 -13.19
N GLU A 143 1.26 -1.41 -13.20
CA GLU A 143 0.58 -0.18 -13.57
C GLU A 143 0.89 0.92 -12.55
N SER A 144 0.74 0.66 -11.26
CA SER A 144 1.09 1.61 -10.19
C SER A 144 2.55 2.07 -10.29
N TRP A 145 3.48 1.17 -10.60
CA TRP A 145 4.87 1.55 -10.84
C TRP A 145 5.01 2.54 -12.00
N LYS A 146 4.41 2.23 -13.14
CA LYS A 146 4.46 3.10 -14.32
C LYS A 146 3.86 4.47 -14.03
N VAL A 147 2.68 4.50 -13.39
CA VAL A 147 1.99 5.75 -13.05
C VAL A 147 2.80 6.57 -12.03
N ALA A 148 3.35 5.96 -10.98
CA ALA A 148 4.22 6.64 -10.03
C ALA A 148 5.44 7.26 -10.73
N ASN A 149 6.08 6.53 -11.64
CA ASN A 149 7.24 7.01 -12.39
C ASN A 149 6.91 8.27 -13.20
N VAL A 150 5.81 8.25 -13.98
CA VAL A 150 5.44 9.41 -14.81
C VAL A 150 4.89 10.56 -13.98
N LEU A 151 4.15 10.29 -12.90
CA LEU A 151 3.64 11.31 -11.99
C LEU A 151 4.77 12.16 -11.39
N HIS A 152 5.78 11.51 -10.83
CA HIS A 152 6.89 12.22 -10.20
C HIS A 152 7.75 12.97 -11.21
N LYS A 153 8.03 12.40 -12.38
CA LYS A 153 8.72 13.11 -13.47
C LYS A 153 7.96 14.36 -13.91
N HIS A 154 6.65 14.24 -14.09
CA HIS A 154 5.80 15.36 -14.47
C HIS A 154 5.76 16.43 -13.38
N SER A 155 5.54 16.03 -12.12
CA SER A 155 5.42 16.95 -10.99
C SER A 155 6.72 17.70 -10.70
N LEU A 156 7.88 17.04 -10.84
CA LEU A 156 9.19 17.63 -10.59
C LEU A 156 9.80 18.30 -11.84
N CYS A 157 9.19 18.14 -13.02
CA CYS A 157 9.74 18.56 -14.31
C CYS A 157 11.17 18.03 -14.53
N ASP A 158 11.47 16.82 -14.00
CA ASP A 158 12.78 16.18 -14.10
C ASP A 158 12.65 14.79 -14.74
N PRO A 159 13.24 14.57 -15.94
CA PRO A 159 13.18 13.27 -16.62
C PRO A 159 13.99 12.17 -15.89
N ASN A 160 14.88 12.53 -14.97
CA ASN A 160 15.70 11.59 -14.22
C ASN A 160 15.07 11.15 -12.89
N ALA A 161 14.03 11.84 -12.40
CA ALA A 161 13.35 11.48 -11.18
C ALA A 161 12.68 10.09 -11.26
N ALA A 162 12.52 9.44 -10.12
CA ALA A 162 11.70 8.23 -9.93
C ALA A 162 12.20 6.94 -10.61
N TRP A 163 13.39 6.93 -11.22
CA TRP A 163 13.94 5.71 -11.84
C TRP A 163 14.43 4.69 -10.83
N GLY A 164 15.02 5.13 -9.73
CA GLY A 164 15.52 4.28 -8.65
C GLY A 164 14.50 4.16 -7.51
N GLU A 165 13.89 5.26 -7.14
CA GLU A 165 13.05 5.36 -5.94
C GLU A 165 11.75 4.54 -6.06
N VAL A 166 11.08 4.56 -7.22
CA VAL A 166 9.83 3.82 -7.38
C VAL A 166 10.03 2.30 -7.37
N PRO A 167 10.96 1.70 -8.14
CA PRO A 167 11.25 0.28 -7.97
C PRO A 167 11.76 -0.08 -6.58
N GLN A 168 12.49 0.80 -5.89
CA GLN A 168 12.87 0.59 -4.49
C GLN A 168 11.64 0.51 -3.59
N MET A 169 10.64 1.39 -3.76
CA MET A 169 9.38 1.32 -3.01
C MET A 169 8.64 0.00 -3.27
N LEU A 170 8.54 -0.41 -4.54
CA LEU A 170 7.81 -1.62 -4.93
C LEU A 170 8.50 -2.90 -4.43
N PHE A 171 9.77 -3.08 -4.74
CA PHE A 171 10.45 -4.36 -4.49
C PHE A 171 11.04 -4.47 -3.08
N GLU A 172 11.61 -3.38 -2.55
CA GLU A 172 12.19 -3.40 -1.22
C GLU A 172 11.25 -2.84 -0.16
N GLY A 173 10.61 -1.71 -0.44
CA GLY A 173 9.73 -1.01 0.50
C GLY A 173 8.55 -1.88 0.91
N ASN A 174 7.80 -2.41 -0.06
CA ASN A 174 6.66 -3.29 0.20
C ASN A 174 7.07 -4.56 0.95
N ALA A 175 8.20 -5.18 0.59
CA ALA A 175 8.71 -6.34 1.31
C ALA A 175 9.09 -6.02 2.76
N LYS A 176 9.78 -4.88 3.01
CA LYS A 176 10.13 -4.43 4.36
C LYS A 176 8.89 -4.10 5.20
N ILE A 177 7.86 -3.49 4.59
CA ILE A 177 6.56 -3.24 5.24
C ILE A 177 5.90 -4.56 5.63
N ALA A 178 5.75 -5.50 4.70
CA ALA A 178 5.12 -6.79 4.94
C ALA A 178 5.86 -7.60 6.03
N ASN A 179 7.19 -7.56 6.04
CA ASN A 179 8.02 -8.23 7.04
C ASN A 179 7.87 -7.69 8.48
N ARG A 180 7.15 -6.56 8.69
CA ARG A 180 6.77 -6.10 10.05
C ARG A 180 5.56 -6.84 10.62
N TYR A 181 4.83 -7.57 9.78
CA TYR A 181 3.58 -8.26 10.14
C TYR A 181 3.68 -9.77 10.04
N PHE A 182 4.38 -10.29 9.03
CA PHE A 182 4.53 -11.72 8.78
C PHE A 182 5.82 -12.27 9.40
N LYS A 183 5.77 -13.52 9.87
CA LYS A 183 6.87 -14.20 10.58
C LYS A 183 7.97 -14.64 9.61
N LYS A 184 7.58 -15.13 8.42
CA LYS A 184 8.50 -15.59 7.37
C LYS A 184 9.01 -14.42 6.56
N GLN A 185 10.28 -14.45 6.18
CA GLN A 185 10.87 -13.41 5.35
C GLN A 185 10.25 -13.40 3.95
N LEU A 186 9.66 -12.28 3.57
CA LEU A 186 9.08 -11.99 2.26
C LEU A 186 10.05 -11.17 1.39
N GLY A 187 9.83 -11.17 0.06
CA GLY A 187 10.58 -10.36 -0.90
C GLY A 187 11.96 -10.90 -1.26
N VAL A 188 12.24 -12.17 -0.96
CA VAL A 188 13.51 -12.83 -1.31
C VAL A 188 13.26 -14.13 -2.09
N LEU A 189 13.94 -14.27 -3.21
CA LEU A 189 14.00 -15.53 -3.97
C LEU A 189 15.37 -16.18 -3.70
N LYS A 190 15.42 -17.02 -2.67
CA LYS A 190 16.66 -17.64 -2.21
C LYS A 190 16.38 -19.07 -1.73
N GLU A 191 17.29 -19.99 -2.05
CA GLU A 191 17.24 -21.36 -1.52
C GLU A 191 17.25 -21.34 0.03
N GLY A 192 16.33 -22.09 0.62
CA GLY A 192 16.15 -22.15 2.07
C GLY A 192 15.41 -20.95 2.68
N ALA A 193 14.89 -20.01 1.88
CA ALA A 193 14.01 -18.96 2.36
C ALA A 193 12.71 -19.58 2.92
N ALA A 194 12.22 -19.01 4.03
CA ALA A 194 11.07 -19.58 4.73
C ALA A 194 9.74 -19.33 4.01
N ALA A 195 9.59 -18.21 3.29
CA ALA A 195 8.45 -17.92 2.43
C ALA A 195 8.79 -18.26 0.97
N ALA A 196 7.80 -18.77 0.24
CA ALA A 196 7.90 -19.02 -1.20
C ALA A 196 6.75 -18.25 -1.88
N ASP A 197 6.93 -16.94 -2.04
CA ASP A 197 6.02 -16.05 -2.72
C ASP A 197 6.61 -15.69 -4.08
N VAL A 198 6.00 -16.24 -5.14
CA VAL A 198 6.54 -16.16 -6.50
C VAL A 198 5.41 -15.96 -7.50
N ILE A 199 5.64 -15.12 -8.49
CA ILE A 199 4.83 -15.07 -9.70
C ILE A 199 5.65 -15.52 -10.91
N ILE A 200 5.00 -16.20 -11.86
CA ILE A 200 5.57 -16.53 -13.16
C ILE A 200 4.89 -15.65 -14.20
N VAL A 201 5.69 -14.86 -14.89
CA VAL A 201 5.23 -13.87 -15.88
C VAL A 201 5.59 -14.36 -17.28
N ASN A 202 4.61 -14.43 -18.18
CA ASN A 202 4.83 -14.73 -19.60
C ASN A 202 5.26 -13.47 -20.35
N TYR A 203 6.55 -13.20 -20.33
CA TYR A 203 7.14 -12.03 -20.98
C TYR A 203 8.26 -12.49 -21.93
N ASN A 204 8.14 -12.11 -23.20
CA ASN A 204 9.14 -12.38 -24.24
C ASN A 204 9.70 -11.04 -24.74
N PRO A 205 10.84 -10.59 -24.20
CA PRO A 205 11.43 -9.28 -24.56
C PRO A 205 11.96 -9.25 -25.97
N LEU A 206 11.77 -8.13 -26.67
CA LEU A 206 12.34 -7.90 -28.01
C LEU A 206 13.86 -7.66 -27.99
N THR A 207 14.42 -7.30 -26.85
CA THR A 207 15.85 -7.04 -26.65
C THR A 207 16.38 -7.88 -25.50
N PRO A 208 17.68 -8.23 -25.47
CA PRO A 208 18.26 -8.96 -24.35
C PRO A 208 18.04 -8.24 -23.01
N MET A 209 17.59 -9.00 -22.02
CA MET A 209 17.37 -8.51 -20.66
C MET A 209 18.58 -8.79 -19.78
N ASN A 210 19.01 -7.80 -18.99
CA ASN A 210 20.14 -7.89 -18.08
C ASN A 210 19.95 -6.95 -16.88
N GLU A 211 20.88 -6.97 -15.94
CA GLU A 211 20.80 -6.17 -14.69
C GLU A 211 20.64 -4.67 -14.93
N SER A 212 21.19 -4.12 -16.02
CA SER A 212 21.13 -2.68 -16.29
C SER A 212 19.82 -2.21 -16.89
N ASN A 213 19.00 -3.10 -17.47
CA ASN A 213 17.78 -2.74 -18.20
C ASN A 213 16.51 -3.45 -17.69
N ILE A 214 16.63 -4.36 -16.71
CA ILE A 214 15.50 -5.14 -16.21
C ILE A 214 14.34 -4.26 -15.71
N ASN A 215 14.63 -3.19 -15.00
CA ASN A 215 13.59 -2.26 -14.52
C ASN A 215 12.82 -1.61 -15.68
N GLY A 216 13.50 -1.29 -16.77
CA GLY A 216 12.86 -0.80 -18.00
C GLY A 216 11.95 -1.85 -18.64
N HIS A 217 12.43 -3.10 -18.74
CA HIS A 217 11.61 -4.21 -19.25
C HIS A 217 10.37 -4.43 -18.40
N LEU A 218 10.51 -4.47 -17.08
CA LEU A 218 9.38 -4.67 -16.17
C LEU A 218 8.38 -3.51 -16.25
N MET A 219 8.86 -2.27 -16.16
CA MET A 219 7.98 -1.08 -16.14
C MET A 219 7.25 -0.85 -17.47
N PHE A 220 7.94 -1.05 -18.60
CA PHE A 220 7.36 -0.75 -19.92
C PHE A 220 6.75 -1.96 -20.62
N GLY A 221 7.21 -3.16 -20.32
CA GLY A 221 6.85 -4.38 -21.03
C GLY A 221 5.96 -5.35 -20.28
N VAL A 222 5.87 -5.27 -18.95
CA VAL A 222 5.11 -6.20 -18.12
C VAL A 222 3.85 -5.52 -17.55
N ASN A 223 2.77 -6.29 -17.47
CA ASN A 223 1.54 -5.92 -16.76
C ASN A 223 0.92 -7.16 -16.09
N GLY A 224 -0.04 -6.96 -15.20
CA GLY A 224 -0.65 -8.03 -14.42
C GLY A 224 -1.32 -9.12 -15.26
N SER A 225 -1.77 -8.80 -16.48
CA SER A 225 -2.38 -9.79 -17.38
C SER A 225 -1.39 -10.87 -17.88
N MET A 226 -0.08 -10.61 -17.79
CA MET A 226 0.98 -11.53 -18.16
C MET A 226 1.33 -12.53 -17.05
N VAL A 227 0.83 -12.36 -15.83
CA VAL A 227 1.04 -13.30 -14.73
C VAL A 227 0.28 -14.59 -15.01
N GLN A 228 1.00 -15.70 -15.16
CA GLN A 228 0.41 -17.01 -15.42
C GLN A 228 0.24 -17.86 -14.17
N THR A 229 1.18 -17.75 -13.23
CA THR A 229 1.17 -18.56 -12.00
C THR A 229 1.45 -17.65 -10.81
N THR A 230 0.72 -17.89 -9.72
CA THR A 230 0.92 -17.20 -8.43
C THR A 230 1.08 -18.24 -7.34
N VAL A 231 2.18 -18.16 -6.62
CA VAL A 231 2.48 -18.98 -5.43
C VAL A 231 2.58 -18.05 -4.23
N CYS A 232 1.91 -18.39 -3.14
CA CYS A 232 1.98 -17.65 -1.88
C CYS A 232 2.23 -18.62 -0.73
N ASN A 233 3.25 -18.35 0.08
CA ASN A 233 3.68 -19.20 1.19
C ASN A 233 3.86 -20.69 0.77
N GLY A 234 4.38 -20.92 -0.45
CA GLY A 234 4.58 -22.25 -1.02
C GLY A 234 3.31 -22.90 -1.60
N LYS A 235 2.14 -22.27 -1.47
CA LYS A 235 0.88 -22.78 -2.02
C LYS A 235 0.60 -22.15 -3.39
N VAL A 236 0.35 -22.97 -4.41
CA VAL A 236 -0.08 -22.49 -5.72
C VAL A 236 -1.52 -22.01 -5.63
N LEU A 237 -1.75 -20.72 -5.84
CA LEU A 237 -3.07 -20.10 -5.81
C LEU A 237 -3.70 -20.01 -7.20
N MET A 238 -2.87 -19.77 -8.22
CA MET A 238 -3.27 -19.71 -9.63
C MET A 238 -2.21 -20.40 -10.47
N LYS A 239 -2.59 -21.19 -11.47
CA LYS A 239 -1.71 -21.82 -12.44
C LYS A 239 -2.30 -21.73 -13.84
N ASP A 240 -1.48 -21.35 -14.81
CA ASP A 240 -1.89 -21.16 -16.20
C ASP A 240 -3.14 -20.27 -16.32
N ARG A 241 -3.24 -19.24 -15.43
CA ARG A 241 -4.35 -18.30 -15.28
C ARG A 241 -5.66 -18.93 -14.77
N GLU A 242 -5.63 -20.15 -14.27
CA GLU A 242 -6.75 -20.78 -13.59
C GLU A 242 -6.58 -20.63 -12.07
N VAL A 243 -7.57 -20.05 -11.39
CA VAL A 243 -7.60 -19.89 -9.93
C VAL A 243 -7.94 -21.22 -9.29
N LEU A 244 -7.07 -21.72 -8.40
CA LEU A 244 -7.17 -23.08 -7.82
C LEU A 244 -7.78 -23.10 -6.41
N VAL A 245 -7.99 -21.93 -5.80
CA VAL A 245 -8.38 -21.83 -4.38
C VAL A 245 -9.86 -21.56 -4.17
N CYS A 246 -10.61 -21.27 -5.23
CA CYS A 246 -12.06 -21.10 -5.18
C CYS A 246 -12.67 -21.43 -6.56
N ASP A 247 -13.98 -21.60 -6.59
CA ASP A 247 -14.78 -21.62 -7.83
C ASP A 247 -14.96 -20.16 -8.30
N GLU A 248 -14.06 -19.71 -9.19
CA GLU A 248 -14.05 -18.32 -9.70
C GLU A 248 -15.39 -17.98 -10.39
N ALA A 249 -15.95 -18.90 -11.18
CA ALA A 249 -17.20 -18.66 -11.90
C ALA A 249 -18.36 -18.42 -10.92
N LYS A 250 -18.43 -19.22 -9.86
CA LYS A 250 -19.43 -19.06 -8.79
C LYS A 250 -19.23 -17.73 -8.05
N VAL A 251 -17.99 -17.43 -7.62
CA VAL A 251 -17.69 -16.17 -6.91
C VAL A 251 -18.10 -14.96 -7.75
N MET A 252 -17.78 -14.96 -9.05
CA MET A 252 -18.17 -13.89 -9.97
C MET A 252 -19.68 -13.78 -10.16
N ALA A 253 -20.40 -14.90 -10.15
CA ALA A 253 -21.89 -14.89 -10.22
C ALA A 253 -22.49 -14.30 -8.92
N ASP A 254 -22.01 -14.74 -7.77
CA ASP A 254 -22.44 -14.25 -6.46
C ASP A 254 -22.18 -12.74 -6.31
N CYS A 255 -21.00 -12.26 -6.73
CA CYS A 255 -20.68 -10.82 -6.73
C CYS A 255 -21.62 -10.00 -7.62
N ARG A 256 -21.95 -10.49 -8.82
CA ARG A 256 -22.90 -9.81 -9.72
C ARG A 256 -24.31 -9.73 -9.12
N GLN A 257 -24.74 -10.79 -8.44
CA GLN A 257 -26.03 -10.80 -7.76
C GLN A 257 -26.05 -9.80 -6.59
N ALA A 258 -25.05 -9.82 -5.73
CA ALA A 258 -24.93 -8.88 -4.61
C ALA A 258 -24.87 -7.41 -5.08
N ALA A 259 -24.14 -7.13 -6.16
CA ALA A 259 -24.08 -5.79 -6.74
C ALA A 259 -25.45 -5.32 -7.28
N LYS A 260 -26.23 -6.23 -7.86
CA LYS A 260 -27.60 -5.92 -8.31
C LYS A 260 -28.51 -5.57 -7.14
N GLU A 261 -28.50 -6.38 -6.07
CA GLU A 261 -29.28 -6.16 -4.85
C GLU A 261 -28.92 -4.81 -4.21
N LEU A 262 -27.62 -4.52 -4.07
CA LEU A 262 -27.15 -3.22 -3.56
C LEU A 262 -27.62 -2.04 -4.42
N ALA A 263 -27.60 -2.17 -5.75
CA ALA A 263 -28.07 -1.12 -6.65
C ALA A 263 -29.59 -0.89 -6.53
N GLU A 264 -30.38 -1.92 -6.29
CA GLU A 264 -31.81 -1.84 -6.02
C GLU A 264 -32.08 -1.10 -4.69
N ASP A 265 -31.32 -1.43 -3.63
CA ASP A 265 -31.43 -0.78 -2.32
C ASP A 265 -31.06 0.72 -2.35
N ILE A 266 -30.02 1.09 -3.11
CA ILE A 266 -29.61 2.51 -3.25
C ILE A 266 -30.66 3.34 -3.98
N ASN A 267 -31.41 2.74 -4.93
CA ASN A 267 -32.40 3.43 -5.74
C ASN A 267 -33.83 3.37 -5.15
N SER A 268 -34.03 2.69 -4.04
CA SER A 268 -35.30 2.64 -3.31
C SER A 268 -35.41 3.76 -2.27
#